data_c3d5931a1573cd81a84cff115c29dc9e
#
_entry.id   c3d5931a1573cd81a84cff115c29dc9e
#
_cell.length_a   1.000
_cell.length_b   1.000
_cell.length_c   1.000
_cell.angle_alpha   90.00
_cell.angle_beta   90.00
_cell.angle_gamma   90.00
#
_symmetry.space_group_name_H-M   'P 1'
#
loop_
_entity.id
_entity.type
_entity.pdbx_description
1 polymer ?
#
loop_
_entity_poly.entity_id
_entity_poly.type
_entity_poly.pdbx_seq_one_letter_code
_entity_poly.pdbx_strand_id
1 'polypeptide(L)'
;ASDVYKRQMQKGVSRGIFSNEAGLGTGSIAHACADTRKPVKQGMFGIFEVFADTIVICTLTAMVILCSGVPVGYGSAAGAELTISGFTATYGGWSSIFTAVALCSFAFSTIIGWGLYGSRCIEFLLHTDKVVGPFLVVYSFVSILGATVDLGLLWSIADTFNGLMLSLIHISEPT
;
A
#
# COMPACT_ATOMS: atom_id res chain seq x y z
N ALA A 1 -14.64 -7.05 25.10
CA ALA A 1 -15.17 -6.18 24.03
C ALA A 1 -14.26 -4.97 23.79
N SER A 2 -13.90 -4.21 24.83
CA SER A 2 -13.05 -3.01 24.73
C SER A 2 -11.73 -3.27 23.98
N ASP A 3 -11.04 -4.37 24.26
CA ASP A 3 -9.74 -4.70 23.65
C ASP A 3 -9.86 -5.13 22.21
N VAL A 4 -10.97 -5.75 21.81
CA VAL A 4 -11.24 -6.10 20.41
C VAL A 4 -11.42 -4.85 19.58
N TYR A 5 -12.22 -3.90 20.03
CA TYR A 5 -12.43 -2.62 19.32
C TYR A 5 -11.13 -1.81 19.21
N LYS A 6 -10.33 -1.75 20.28
CA LYS A 6 -9.01 -1.09 20.23
C LYS A 6 -8.11 -1.71 19.17
N ARG A 7 -8.02 -3.05 19.11
CA ARG A 7 -7.23 -3.74 18.08
C ARG A 7 -7.76 -3.51 16.67
N GLN A 8 -9.08 -3.50 16.50
CA GLN A 8 -9.69 -3.20 15.20
C GLN A 8 -9.35 -1.78 14.74
N MET A 9 -9.51 -0.78 15.62
CA MET A 9 -9.13 0.61 15.33
C MET A 9 -7.64 0.72 15.00
N GLN A 10 -6.79 0.14 15.83
CA GLN A 10 -5.33 0.17 15.61
C GLN A 10 -4.94 -0.45 14.26
N LYS A 11 -5.48 -1.61 13.92
CA LYS A 11 -5.22 -2.25 12.62
C LYS A 11 -5.79 -1.47 11.45
N GLY A 12 -6.99 -0.92 11.60
CA GLY A 12 -7.61 -0.07 10.57
C GLY A 12 -6.80 1.19 10.28
N VAL A 13 -6.37 1.90 11.33
CA VAL A 13 -5.54 3.10 11.20
C VAL A 13 -4.18 2.77 10.57
N SER A 14 -3.50 1.73 11.06
CA SER A 14 -2.20 1.29 10.51
C SER A 14 -2.30 0.96 9.02
N ARG A 15 -3.33 0.22 8.61
CA ARG A 15 -3.52 -0.12 7.18
C ARG A 15 -3.93 1.09 6.33
N GLY A 16 -4.76 1.98 6.88
CA GLY A 16 -5.14 3.23 6.20
C GLY A 16 -3.95 4.16 5.97
N ILE A 17 -3.08 4.33 6.96
CA ILE A 17 -1.84 5.10 6.82
C ILE A 17 -0.95 4.51 5.72
N PHE A 18 -0.80 3.18 5.71
CA PHE A 18 0.02 2.49 4.73
C PHE A 18 -0.54 2.63 3.30
N SER A 19 -1.83 2.35 3.12
CA SER A 19 -2.49 2.38 1.79
C SER A 19 -2.51 3.79 1.18
N ASN A 20 -2.78 4.81 2.00
CA ASN A 20 -2.89 6.19 1.53
C ASN A 20 -1.57 6.98 1.63
N GLU A 21 -0.49 6.33 2.09
CA GLU A 21 0.80 6.99 2.35
C GLU A 21 0.66 8.25 3.25
N ALA A 22 -0.38 8.26 4.11
CA ALA A 22 -0.78 9.42 4.90
C ALA A 22 0.26 9.76 5.96
N GLY A 23 0.86 10.94 5.84
CA GLY A 23 1.90 11.42 6.74
C GLY A 23 3.28 10.79 6.55
N LEU A 24 3.47 9.92 5.55
CA LEU A 24 4.75 9.29 5.24
C LEU A 24 5.63 10.14 4.30
N GLY A 25 5.08 11.18 3.69
CA GLY A 25 5.79 12.06 2.75
C GLY A 25 6.09 11.46 1.38
N THR A 26 5.83 10.19 1.17
CA THR A 26 6.12 9.45 -0.08
C THR A 26 5.24 9.88 -1.23
N GLY A 27 3.95 10.12 -0.99
CA GLY A 27 3.01 10.58 -2.01
C GLY A 27 3.45 11.90 -2.67
N SER A 28 4.08 12.81 -1.93
CA SER A 28 4.59 14.06 -2.47
C SER A 28 5.72 13.84 -3.50
N ILE A 29 6.52 12.78 -3.35
CA ILE A 29 7.58 12.42 -4.30
C ILE A 29 6.98 12.01 -5.65
N ALA A 30 5.92 11.18 -5.64
CA ALA A 30 5.21 10.80 -6.86
C ALA A 30 4.58 12.01 -7.55
N HIS A 31 3.88 12.84 -6.81
CA HIS A 31 3.22 14.03 -7.34
C HIS A 31 4.21 15.08 -7.86
N ALA A 32 5.42 15.16 -7.29
CA ALA A 32 6.47 16.04 -7.78
C ALA A 32 7.01 15.66 -9.15
N CYS A 33 6.87 14.40 -9.57
CA CYS A 33 7.26 13.92 -10.90
C CYS A 33 6.24 14.27 -12.01
N ALA A 34 5.08 14.86 -11.65
CA ALA A 34 4.04 15.18 -12.61
C ALA A 34 4.41 16.40 -13.47
N ASP A 35 4.27 16.27 -14.78
CA ASP A 35 4.44 17.38 -15.72
C ASP A 35 3.21 18.30 -15.70
N THR A 36 3.17 19.19 -14.71
CA THR A 36 2.07 20.17 -14.55
C THR A 36 2.60 21.55 -14.17
N ARG A 37 2.02 22.58 -14.79
CA ARG A 37 2.30 23.98 -14.44
C ARG A 37 1.47 24.49 -13.26
N LYS A 38 0.51 23.71 -12.78
CA LYS A 38 -0.42 24.11 -11.71
C LYS A 38 -0.37 23.10 -10.56
N PRO A 39 0.47 23.31 -9.52
CA PRO A 39 0.60 22.39 -8.38
C PRO A 39 -0.72 22.10 -7.68
N VAL A 40 -1.61 23.08 -7.56
CA VAL A 40 -2.94 22.90 -6.96
C VAL A 40 -3.76 21.85 -7.70
N LYS A 41 -3.69 21.83 -9.04
CA LYS A 41 -4.40 20.82 -9.84
C LYS A 41 -3.89 19.40 -9.52
N GLN A 42 -2.59 19.25 -9.35
CA GLN A 42 -1.99 17.96 -8.97
C GLN A 42 -2.41 17.54 -7.55
N GLY A 43 -2.45 18.47 -6.61
CA GLY A 43 -2.97 18.19 -5.26
C GLY A 43 -4.43 17.73 -5.25
N MET A 44 -5.28 18.27 -6.14
CA MET A 44 -6.66 17.79 -6.28
C MET A 44 -6.74 16.36 -6.83
N PHE A 45 -5.82 15.95 -7.71
CA PHE A 45 -5.74 14.56 -8.12
C PHE A 45 -5.40 13.62 -6.96
N GLY A 46 -4.47 14.02 -6.08
CA GLY A 46 -4.16 13.24 -4.87
C GLY A 46 -5.37 13.05 -3.95
N ILE A 47 -6.21 14.09 -3.77
CA ILE A 47 -7.47 13.96 -3.01
C ILE A 47 -8.40 12.96 -3.66
N PHE A 48 -8.57 13.02 -4.98
CA PHE A 48 -9.42 12.09 -5.73
C PHE A 48 -8.89 10.66 -5.64
N GLU A 49 -7.58 10.47 -5.76
CA GLU A 49 -6.92 9.17 -5.66
C GLU A 49 -7.21 8.51 -4.30
N VAL A 50 -6.95 9.21 -3.20
CA VAL A 50 -7.22 8.72 -1.84
C VAL A 50 -8.71 8.41 -1.63
N PHE A 51 -9.60 9.25 -2.14
CA PHE A 51 -11.04 9.00 -2.07
C PHE A 51 -11.42 7.73 -2.84
N ALA A 52 -10.95 7.58 -4.07
CA ALA A 52 -11.25 6.43 -4.92
C ALA A 52 -10.70 5.13 -4.30
N ASP A 53 -9.46 5.12 -3.81
CA ASP A 53 -8.86 3.95 -3.19
C ASP A 53 -9.59 3.58 -1.89
N THR A 54 -9.70 4.50 -0.96
CA THR A 54 -10.16 4.20 0.40
C THR A 54 -11.68 4.10 0.50
N ILE A 55 -12.42 5.06 -0.07
CA ILE A 55 -13.88 5.06 0.08
C ILE A 55 -14.54 4.14 -0.95
N VAL A 56 -14.09 4.13 -2.20
CA VAL A 56 -14.75 3.32 -3.23
C VAL A 56 -14.21 1.89 -3.22
N ILE A 57 -12.92 1.69 -3.50
CA ILE A 57 -12.35 0.35 -3.73
C ILE A 57 -12.34 -0.47 -2.44
N CYS A 58 -11.84 0.06 -1.33
CA CYS A 58 -11.80 -0.67 -0.06
C CYS A 58 -13.21 -1.00 0.46
N THR A 59 -14.19 -0.08 0.33
CA THR A 59 -15.57 -0.34 0.74
C THR A 59 -16.20 -1.42 -0.12
N LEU A 60 -16.05 -1.35 -1.45
CA LEU A 60 -16.56 -2.39 -2.35
C LEU A 60 -15.96 -3.77 -2.04
N THR A 61 -14.65 -3.85 -1.83
CA THR A 61 -13.97 -5.10 -1.48
C THR A 61 -14.48 -5.66 -0.15
N ALA A 62 -14.60 -4.82 0.87
CA ALA A 62 -15.14 -5.22 2.17
C ALA A 62 -16.59 -5.71 2.06
N MET A 63 -17.44 -5.02 1.31
CA MET A 63 -18.83 -5.41 1.09
C MET A 63 -18.94 -6.75 0.37
N VAL A 64 -18.13 -6.98 -0.66
CA VAL A 64 -18.10 -8.27 -1.36
C VAL A 64 -17.72 -9.40 -0.42
N ILE A 65 -16.68 -9.24 0.39
CA ILE A 65 -16.24 -10.26 1.36
C ILE A 65 -17.34 -10.53 2.39
N LEU A 66 -17.91 -9.48 3.00
CA LEU A 66 -18.91 -9.63 4.06
C LEU A 66 -20.25 -10.20 3.54
N CYS A 67 -20.64 -9.84 2.32
CA CYS A 67 -21.91 -10.29 1.74
C CYS A 67 -21.80 -11.65 1.00
N SER A 68 -20.59 -12.11 0.70
CA SER A 68 -20.38 -13.39 -0.02
C SER A 68 -20.68 -14.65 0.79
N GLY A 69 -20.77 -14.52 2.12
CA GLY A 69 -20.94 -15.67 3.02
C GLY A 69 -19.69 -16.54 3.19
N VAL A 70 -18.55 -16.12 2.66
CA VAL A 70 -17.27 -16.82 2.86
C VAL A 70 -16.88 -16.75 4.34
N PRO A 71 -16.51 -17.89 4.97
CA PRO A 71 -16.13 -17.90 6.38
C PRO A 71 -14.83 -17.10 6.58
N VAL A 72 -14.92 -16.01 7.35
CA VAL A 72 -13.76 -15.24 7.79
C VAL A 72 -13.28 -15.83 9.11
N GLY A 73 -12.23 -16.64 9.06
CA GLY A 73 -11.67 -17.29 10.24
C GLY A 73 -11.05 -16.28 11.20
N TYR A 74 -11.42 -16.35 12.49
CA TYR A 74 -10.81 -15.50 13.52
C TYR A 74 -9.34 -15.91 13.71
N GLY A 75 -8.43 -14.92 13.58
CA GLY A 75 -6.98 -15.16 13.73
C GLY A 75 -6.28 -15.74 12.50
N SER A 76 -6.98 -16.00 11.41
CA SER A 76 -6.32 -16.33 10.15
C SER A 76 -5.73 -15.11 9.48
N ALA A 77 -4.53 -15.22 8.93
CA ALA A 77 -3.94 -14.20 8.08
C ALA A 77 -4.76 -14.11 6.77
N ALA A 78 -5.68 -13.15 6.71
CA ALA A 78 -6.45 -12.90 5.50
C ALA A 78 -5.57 -12.15 4.50
N GLY A 79 -5.26 -12.82 3.39
CA GLY A 79 -4.54 -12.23 2.27
C GLY A 79 -5.43 -12.07 1.04
N ALA A 80 -4.80 -12.01 -0.13
CA ALA A 80 -5.48 -11.94 -1.42
C ALA A 80 -6.49 -13.08 -1.66
N GLU A 81 -6.24 -14.25 -1.07
CA GLU A 81 -7.10 -15.44 -1.18
C GLU A 81 -8.53 -15.18 -0.69
N LEU A 82 -8.69 -14.43 0.41
CA LEU A 82 -10.01 -14.09 0.94
C LEU A 82 -10.79 -13.20 -0.04
N THR A 83 -10.12 -12.23 -0.66
CA THR A 83 -10.72 -11.37 -1.68
C THR A 83 -11.14 -12.19 -2.89
N ILE A 84 -10.26 -13.05 -3.41
CA ILE A 84 -10.55 -13.92 -4.55
C ILE A 84 -11.75 -14.84 -4.22
N SER A 85 -11.77 -15.44 -3.03
CA SER A 85 -12.86 -16.31 -2.60
C SER A 85 -14.19 -15.56 -2.50
N GLY A 86 -14.19 -14.33 -1.98
CA GLY A 86 -15.39 -13.49 -1.91
C GLY A 86 -15.95 -13.15 -3.28
N PHE A 87 -15.09 -12.72 -4.21
CA PHE A 87 -15.52 -12.44 -5.59
C PHE A 87 -15.98 -13.70 -6.32
N THR A 88 -15.29 -14.82 -6.13
CA THR A 88 -15.65 -16.09 -6.76
C THR A 88 -16.99 -16.64 -6.26
N ALA A 89 -17.26 -16.52 -4.96
CA ALA A 89 -18.54 -16.92 -4.38
C ALA A 89 -19.70 -16.09 -4.91
N THR A 90 -19.46 -14.80 -5.20
CA THR A 90 -20.53 -13.87 -5.65
C THR A 90 -20.72 -13.91 -7.16
N TYR A 91 -19.65 -13.93 -7.96
CA TYR A 91 -19.69 -13.76 -9.41
C TYR A 91 -19.32 -15.01 -10.22
N GLY A 92 -18.94 -16.10 -9.54
CA GLY A 92 -18.55 -17.36 -10.18
C GLY A 92 -17.06 -17.42 -10.57
N GLY A 93 -16.65 -18.58 -11.12
CA GLY A 93 -15.24 -18.91 -11.32
C GLY A 93 -14.43 -17.97 -12.24
N TRP A 94 -15.07 -17.31 -13.20
CA TRP A 94 -14.38 -16.37 -14.09
C TRP A 94 -13.83 -15.14 -13.34
N SER A 95 -14.48 -14.74 -12.25
CA SER A 95 -14.05 -13.60 -11.45
C SER A 95 -12.71 -13.83 -10.74
N SER A 96 -12.35 -15.09 -10.49
CA SER A 96 -11.05 -15.45 -9.93
C SER A 96 -9.90 -15.00 -10.82
N ILE A 97 -10.00 -15.21 -12.13
CA ILE A 97 -8.99 -14.78 -13.10
C ILE A 97 -8.92 -13.25 -13.15
N PHE A 98 -10.08 -12.60 -13.23
CA PHE A 98 -10.15 -11.14 -13.25
C PHE A 98 -9.53 -10.53 -11.99
N THR A 99 -9.89 -11.05 -10.82
CA THR A 99 -9.37 -10.56 -9.53
C THR A 99 -7.86 -10.82 -9.41
N ALA A 100 -7.38 -11.98 -9.86
CA ALA A 100 -5.95 -12.28 -9.86
C ALA A 100 -5.17 -11.31 -10.77
N VAL A 101 -5.65 -11.03 -11.98
CA VAL A 101 -5.03 -10.05 -12.89
C VAL A 101 -5.03 -8.64 -12.30
N ALA A 102 -6.14 -8.23 -11.67
CA ALA A 102 -6.24 -6.96 -10.99
C ALA A 102 -5.21 -6.84 -9.85
N LEU A 103 -5.12 -7.85 -8.98
CA LEU A 103 -4.16 -7.89 -7.88
C LEU A 103 -2.71 -7.87 -8.37
N CYS A 104 -2.39 -8.61 -9.44
CA CYS A 104 -1.07 -8.56 -10.07
C CYS A 104 -0.75 -7.16 -10.60
N SER A 105 -1.71 -6.49 -11.22
CA SER A 105 -1.54 -5.12 -11.75
C SER A 105 -1.30 -4.12 -10.62
N PHE A 106 -2.03 -4.23 -9.50
CA PHE A 106 -1.82 -3.42 -8.31
C PHE A 106 -0.43 -3.66 -7.69
N ALA A 107 -0.03 -4.92 -7.53
CA ALA A 107 1.28 -5.27 -7.01
C ALA A 107 2.39 -4.71 -7.90
N PHE A 108 2.28 -4.84 -9.21
CA PHE A 108 3.24 -4.31 -10.17
C PHE A 108 3.35 -2.78 -10.10
N SER A 109 2.22 -2.08 -10.06
CA SER A 109 2.17 -0.63 -9.88
C SER A 109 2.85 -0.18 -8.58
N THR A 110 2.58 -0.88 -7.48
CA THR A 110 3.18 -0.61 -6.17
C THR A 110 4.70 -0.80 -6.20
N ILE A 111 5.19 -1.88 -6.80
CA ILE A 111 6.64 -2.13 -6.94
C ILE A 111 7.32 -0.99 -7.71
N ILE A 112 6.72 -0.51 -8.79
CA ILE A 112 7.26 0.61 -9.56
C ILE A 112 7.27 1.90 -8.72
N GLY A 113 6.17 2.21 -8.05
CA GLY A 113 6.04 3.40 -7.20
C GLY A 113 7.08 3.43 -6.08
N TRP A 114 7.20 2.35 -5.33
CA TRP A 114 8.19 2.26 -4.25
C TRP A 114 9.63 2.24 -4.76
N GLY A 115 9.87 1.67 -5.94
CA GLY A 115 11.16 1.76 -6.63
C GLY A 115 11.55 3.21 -6.95
N LEU A 116 10.58 4.01 -7.39
CA LEU A 116 10.77 5.46 -7.61
C LEU A 116 11.12 6.18 -6.30
N TYR A 117 10.36 5.93 -5.22
CA TYR A 117 10.63 6.58 -3.92
C TYR A 117 12.03 6.24 -3.42
N GLY A 118 12.41 4.96 -3.43
CA GLY A 118 13.74 4.52 -3.04
C GLY A 118 14.85 5.13 -3.90
N SER A 119 14.63 5.22 -5.21
CA SER A 119 15.58 5.83 -6.16
C SER A 119 15.82 7.31 -5.83
N ARG A 120 14.76 8.07 -5.56
CA ARG A 120 14.88 9.48 -5.19
C ARG A 120 15.54 9.68 -3.83
N CYS A 121 15.25 8.82 -2.86
CA CYS A 121 15.89 8.87 -1.56
C CYS A 121 17.40 8.58 -1.65
N ILE A 122 17.81 7.56 -2.39
CA ILE A 122 19.23 7.20 -2.50
C ILE A 122 20.02 8.22 -3.32
N GLU A 123 19.41 8.78 -4.37
CA GLU A 123 19.95 9.88 -5.16
C GLU A 123 20.22 11.10 -4.27
N PHE A 124 19.25 11.45 -3.42
CA PHE A 124 19.38 12.55 -2.46
C PHE A 124 20.50 12.31 -1.45
N LEU A 125 20.57 11.10 -0.87
CA LEU A 125 21.57 10.76 0.14
C LEU A 125 23.01 10.75 -0.40
N LEU A 126 23.20 10.22 -1.61
CA LEU A 126 24.54 10.04 -2.20
C LEU A 126 24.92 11.14 -3.21
N HIS A 127 24.00 12.07 -3.49
CA HIS A 127 24.19 13.20 -4.39
C HIS A 127 24.71 12.77 -5.78
N THR A 128 24.30 11.59 -6.27
CA THR A 128 24.74 11.08 -7.57
C THR A 128 23.73 10.12 -8.19
N ASP A 129 23.45 10.30 -9.47
CA ASP A 129 22.48 9.47 -10.23
C ASP A 129 23.02 8.07 -10.54
N LYS A 130 24.35 7.87 -10.46
CA LYS A 130 25.01 6.61 -10.83
C LYS A 130 24.60 5.42 -9.95
N VAL A 131 24.10 5.69 -8.74
CA VAL A 131 23.66 4.67 -7.78
C VAL A 131 22.24 4.15 -8.03
N VAL A 132 21.45 4.86 -8.82
CA VAL A 132 20.06 4.48 -9.10
C VAL A 132 19.97 3.13 -9.81
N GLY A 133 20.83 2.90 -10.81
CA GLY A 133 20.86 1.62 -11.54
C GLY A 133 21.14 0.41 -10.63
N PRO A 134 22.28 0.38 -9.92
CA PRO A 134 22.56 -0.69 -8.96
C PRO A 134 21.49 -0.86 -7.89
N PHE A 135 20.94 0.24 -7.38
CA PHE A 135 19.84 0.19 -6.40
C PHE A 135 18.62 -0.54 -6.97
N LEU A 136 18.16 -0.20 -8.18
CA LEU A 136 17.00 -0.84 -8.79
C LEU A 136 17.19 -2.33 -9.03
N VAL A 137 18.41 -2.75 -9.36
CA VAL A 137 18.75 -4.18 -9.49
C VAL A 137 18.58 -4.88 -8.14
N VAL A 138 19.21 -4.36 -7.07
CA VAL A 138 19.08 -4.91 -5.71
C VAL A 138 17.62 -4.91 -5.27
N TYR A 139 16.90 -3.81 -5.46
CA TYR A 139 15.49 -3.68 -5.13
C TYR A 139 14.63 -4.75 -5.80
N SER A 140 14.86 -5.02 -7.09
CA SER A 140 14.13 -6.07 -7.81
C SER A 140 14.35 -7.45 -7.22
N PHE A 141 15.58 -7.79 -6.83
CA PHE A 141 15.89 -9.05 -6.17
C PHE A 141 15.25 -9.13 -4.77
N VAL A 142 15.28 -8.05 -3.99
CA VAL A 142 14.63 -7.98 -2.68
C VAL A 142 13.11 -8.15 -2.81
N SER A 143 12.50 -7.58 -3.84
CA SER A 143 11.05 -7.75 -4.11
C SER A 143 10.68 -9.22 -4.38
N ILE A 144 11.53 -9.95 -5.12
CA ILE A 144 11.34 -11.39 -5.36
C ILE A 144 11.49 -12.19 -4.05
N LEU A 145 12.52 -11.88 -3.26
CA LEU A 145 12.71 -12.51 -1.95
C LEU A 145 11.54 -12.23 -1.00
N GLY A 146 11.01 -11.00 -1.01
CA GLY A 146 9.84 -10.61 -0.21
C GLY A 146 8.60 -11.44 -0.51
N ALA A 147 8.43 -11.92 -1.74
CA ALA A 147 7.33 -12.79 -2.12
C ALA A 147 7.39 -14.21 -1.48
N THR A 148 8.54 -14.60 -0.93
CA THR A 148 8.75 -15.91 -0.30
C THR A 148 8.74 -15.87 1.22
N VAL A 149 8.74 -14.67 1.83
CA VAL A 149 8.79 -14.47 3.28
C VAL A 149 7.38 -14.52 3.87
N ASP A 150 7.28 -14.93 5.14
CA ASP A 150 6.01 -14.94 5.87
C ASP A 150 5.35 -13.56 5.93
N LEU A 151 4.08 -13.51 5.57
CA LEU A 151 3.31 -12.27 5.47
C LEU A 151 3.19 -11.55 6.82
N GLY A 152 3.07 -12.28 7.92
CA GLY A 152 2.97 -11.70 9.26
C GLY A 152 4.26 -10.98 9.69
N LEU A 153 5.40 -11.59 9.37
CA LEU A 153 6.72 -10.99 9.61
C LEU A 153 6.90 -9.72 8.77
N LEU A 154 6.56 -9.77 7.47
CA LEU A 154 6.64 -8.60 6.59
C LEU A 154 5.79 -7.44 7.09
N TRP A 155 4.56 -7.71 7.53
CA TRP A 155 3.71 -6.67 8.10
C TRP A 155 4.27 -6.08 9.39
N SER A 156 4.89 -6.87 10.24
CA SER A 156 5.50 -6.39 11.49
C SER A 156 6.69 -5.47 11.22
N ILE A 157 7.51 -5.81 10.23
CA ILE A 157 8.63 -4.99 9.76
C ILE A 157 8.09 -3.69 9.16
N ALA A 158 7.14 -3.76 8.24
CA ALA A 158 6.55 -2.60 7.59
C ALA A 158 5.91 -1.63 8.60
N ASP A 159 5.13 -2.13 9.56
CA ASP A 159 4.50 -1.32 10.61
C ASP A 159 5.55 -0.58 11.45
N THR A 160 6.69 -1.24 11.74
CA THR A 160 7.79 -0.63 12.51
C THR A 160 8.44 0.52 11.75
N PHE A 161 8.81 0.29 10.49
CA PHE A 161 9.44 1.33 9.67
C PHE A 161 8.49 2.48 9.33
N ASN A 162 7.22 2.21 9.08
CA ASN A 162 6.21 3.26 8.90
C ASN A 162 6.04 4.12 10.15
N GLY A 163 6.04 3.50 11.34
CA GLY A 163 6.01 4.23 12.60
C GLY A 163 7.23 5.13 12.79
N LEU A 164 8.42 4.67 12.43
CA LEU A 164 9.64 5.47 12.46
C LEU A 164 9.58 6.64 11.46
N MET A 165 9.16 6.40 10.22
CA MET A 165 9.02 7.44 9.21
C MET A 165 8.03 8.53 9.67
N LEU A 166 6.87 8.14 10.16
CA LEU A 166 5.85 9.06 10.67
C LEU A 166 6.38 9.91 11.82
N SER A 167 7.09 9.30 12.77
CA SER A 167 7.70 10.01 13.90
C SER A 167 8.75 11.02 13.45
N LEU A 168 9.62 10.65 12.52
CA LEU A 168 10.68 11.54 12.02
C LEU A 168 10.10 12.74 11.26
N ILE A 169 9.06 12.55 10.47
CA ILE A 169 8.39 13.62 9.74
C ILE A 169 7.76 14.59 10.72
N HIS A 170 7.00 14.11 11.72
CA HIS A 170 6.39 14.97 12.72
C HIS A 170 7.38 15.74 13.60
N ILE A 171 8.57 15.19 13.85
CA ILE A 171 9.62 15.88 14.59
C ILE A 171 10.28 16.97 13.73
N SER A 172 10.37 16.76 12.42
CA SER A 172 11.03 17.67 11.48
C SER A 172 10.13 18.75 10.89
N GLU A 173 8.81 18.62 11.03
CA GLU A 173 7.86 19.64 10.56
C GLU A 173 8.05 20.94 11.38
N PRO A 174 8.25 22.10 10.71
CA PRO A 174 8.28 23.37 11.42
C PRO A 174 6.89 23.64 11.98
N THR A 175 6.81 23.82 13.29
CA THR A 175 5.62 24.26 14.01
C THR A 175 5.24 25.68 13.66
#